data_dade002817f9f7024ac699d29219cd7f
#
_entry.id   dade002817f9f7024ac699d29219cd7f
#
_cell.length_a   1.000
_cell.length_b   1.000
_cell.length_c   1.000
_cell.angle_alpha   90.00
_cell.angle_beta   90.00
_cell.angle_gamma   90.00
#
_symmetry.space_group_name_H-M   'P 1'
#
loop_
_entity.id
_entity.type
_entity.pdbx_description
1 polymer ?
#
loop_
_entity_poly.entity_id
_entity_poly.type
_entity_poly.pdbx_seq_one_letter_code
_entity_poly.pdbx_strand_id
1 'polypeptide(L)'
;MKETLPHIIRSSVIGTVVLVALLFIPAGTLNYWQGWAYVAVAVIASGAYTLYLAKYDPALLKRRTEAGIAYEKEPEQKVIISLLFIAFFALVVLPPLDFRFGWSSVPWYISVVGDALVIVSFYVFYLVSKVNTYAAANVRVEEGQKVISIGVYGLVRHPMYFGALFLVVGTPLALGSWWTLLLIPLFLPILYFRIANEEKVLLRDLQGYEEYRNKVRYRLIPYVW
;
A
#
# COMPACT_ATOMS: atom_id res chain seq x y z
N MET A 1 -7.07 15.74 -19.02
CA MET A 1 -6.09 14.72 -19.42
C MET A 1 -4.76 15.29 -19.93
N LYS A 2 -4.74 16.35 -20.76
CA LYS A 2 -3.46 16.91 -21.29
C LYS A 2 -2.57 17.56 -20.20
N GLU A 3 -3.14 18.12 -19.14
CA GLU A 3 -2.37 18.76 -18.05
C GLU A 3 -1.96 17.79 -16.94
N THR A 4 -2.69 16.68 -16.75
CA THR A 4 -2.40 15.68 -15.73
C THR A 4 -1.29 14.70 -16.11
N LEU A 5 -1.13 14.39 -17.40
CA LEU A 5 -0.15 13.41 -17.86
C LEU A 5 1.31 13.81 -17.59
N PRO A 6 1.76 15.07 -17.87
CA PRO A 6 3.12 15.49 -17.53
C PRO A 6 3.42 15.42 -16.03
N HIS A 7 2.42 15.75 -15.21
CA HIS A 7 2.56 15.68 -13.74
C HIS A 7 2.70 14.23 -13.25
N ILE A 8 1.90 13.32 -13.79
CA ILE A 8 1.98 11.89 -13.48
C ILE A 8 3.35 11.35 -13.88
N ILE A 9 3.83 11.63 -15.09
CA ILE A 9 5.14 11.18 -15.57
C ILE A 9 6.25 11.72 -14.67
N ARG A 10 6.24 13.02 -14.36
CA ARG A 10 7.24 13.63 -13.48
C ARG A 10 7.25 12.96 -12.10
N SER A 11 6.08 12.77 -11.47
CA SER A 11 5.97 12.15 -10.16
C SER A 11 6.44 10.69 -10.19
N SER A 12 6.11 9.93 -11.24
CA SER A 12 6.56 8.56 -11.43
C SER A 12 8.08 8.46 -11.61
N VAL A 13 8.68 9.36 -12.39
CA VAL A 13 10.14 9.41 -12.58
C VAL A 13 10.82 9.74 -11.25
N ILE A 14 10.35 10.76 -10.53
CA ILE A 14 10.91 11.12 -9.22
C ILE A 14 10.78 9.95 -8.25
N GLY A 15 9.61 9.33 -8.16
CA GLY A 15 9.38 8.16 -7.30
C GLY A 15 10.31 6.98 -7.64
N THR A 16 10.53 6.73 -8.92
CA THR A 16 11.46 5.68 -9.39
C THR A 16 12.90 6.01 -8.99
N VAL A 17 13.35 7.25 -9.20
CA VAL A 17 14.70 7.69 -8.81
C VAL A 17 14.90 7.57 -7.30
N VAL A 18 13.90 7.99 -6.51
CA VAL A 18 13.94 7.85 -5.05
C VAL A 18 13.99 6.37 -4.64
N LEU A 19 13.17 5.50 -5.25
CA LEU A 19 13.18 4.07 -4.96
C LEU A 19 14.55 3.44 -5.29
N VAL A 20 15.12 3.74 -6.45
CA VAL A 20 16.46 3.28 -6.85
C VAL A 20 17.51 3.76 -5.83
N ALA A 21 17.47 5.03 -5.43
CA ALA A 21 18.39 5.57 -4.43
C ALA A 21 18.25 4.85 -3.07
N LEU A 22 17.01 4.62 -2.60
CA LEU A 22 16.74 3.91 -1.34
C LEU A 22 17.21 2.46 -1.34
N LEU A 23 17.30 1.81 -2.50
CA LEU A 23 17.77 0.44 -2.61
C LEU A 23 19.29 0.38 -2.83
N PHE A 24 19.83 1.14 -3.76
CA PHE A 24 21.22 0.95 -4.21
C PHE A 24 22.26 1.74 -3.41
N ILE A 25 21.87 2.86 -2.78
CA ILE A 25 22.77 3.58 -1.88
C ILE A 25 23.09 2.74 -0.63
N PRO A 26 22.11 2.16 0.10
CA PRO A 26 22.41 1.29 1.23
C PRO A 26 23.10 -0.02 0.81
N ALA A 27 22.72 -0.59 -0.35
CA ALA A 27 23.38 -1.79 -0.88
C ALA A 27 24.87 -1.56 -1.18
N GLY A 28 25.27 -0.31 -1.49
CA GLY A 28 26.65 0.05 -1.82
C GLY A 28 27.14 -0.53 -3.17
N THR A 29 26.23 -1.07 -3.99
CA THR A 29 26.55 -1.68 -5.28
C THR A 29 25.33 -1.70 -6.20
N LEU A 30 25.55 -1.66 -7.49
CA LEU A 30 24.52 -1.89 -8.51
C LEU A 30 24.34 -3.39 -8.84
N ASN A 31 25.21 -4.25 -8.35
CA ASN A 31 25.11 -5.72 -8.52
C ASN A 31 24.19 -6.34 -7.47
N TYR A 32 22.96 -5.86 -7.43
CA TYR A 32 21.87 -6.29 -6.56
C TYR A 32 20.65 -6.59 -7.42
N TRP A 33 20.61 -7.82 -8.00
CA TRP A 33 19.61 -8.21 -8.99
C TRP A 33 18.18 -8.15 -8.43
N GLN A 34 17.99 -8.53 -7.14
CA GLN A 34 16.69 -8.44 -6.47
C GLN A 34 16.18 -7.00 -6.44
N GLY A 35 17.06 -6.03 -6.20
CA GLY A 35 16.73 -4.61 -6.24
C GLY A 35 16.23 -4.18 -7.61
N TRP A 36 16.88 -4.60 -8.69
CA TRP A 36 16.42 -4.29 -10.06
C TRP A 36 15.10 -4.98 -10.43
N ALA A 37 14.92 -6.25 -10.05
CA ALA A 37 13.68 -6.98 -10.27
C ALA A 37 12.52 -6.28 -9.55
N TYR A 38 12.70 -5.95 -8.27
CA TYR A 38 11.71 -5.23 -7.47
C TYR A 38 11.36 -3.85 -8.05
N VAL A 39 12.36 -3.06 -8.48
CA VAL A 39 12.13 -1.76 -9.15
C VAL A 39 11.28 -1.95 -10.40
N ALA A 40 11.63 -2.92 -11.25
CA ALA A 40 10.88 -3.19 -12.47
C ALA A 40 9.41 -3.57 -12.16
N VAL A 41 9.20 -4.50 -11.23
CA VAL A 41 7.86 -4.94 -10.81
C VAL A 41 7.06 -3.78 -10.20
N ALA A 42 7.65 -3.02 -9.26
CA ALA A 42 6.99 -1.91 -8.60
C ALA A 42 6.62 -0.79 -9.59
N VAL A 43 7.51 -0.44 -10.51
CA VAL A 43 7.26 0.60 -11.53
C VAL A 43 6.18 0.15 -12.52
N ILE A 44 6.24 -1.09 -13.00
CA ILE A 44 5.24 -1.61 -13.94
C ILE A 44 3.87 -1.72 -13.26
N ALA A 45 3.79 -2.31 -12.07
CA ALA A 45 2.53 -2.52 -11.38
C ALA A 45 1.90 -1.20 -10.92
N SER A 46 2.67 -0.28 -10.30
CA SER A 46 2.17 1.04 -9.90
C SER A 46 1.84 1.92 -11.10
N GLY A 47 2.64 1.86 -12.17
CA GLY A 47 2.39 2.57 -13.42
C GLY A 47 1.10 2.12 -14.09
N ALA A 48 0.89 0.80 -14.23
CA ALA A 48 -0.34 0.24 -14.79
C ALA A 48 -1.57 0.65 -13.95
N TYR A 49 -1.47 0.59 -12.62
CA TYR A 49 -2.52 1.03 -11.71
C TYR A 49 -2.80 2.54 -11.83
N THR A 50 -1.77 3.37 -11.88
CA THR A 50 -1.90 4.82 -12.05
C THR A 50 -2.53 5.18 -13.39
N LEU A 51 -2.12 4.53 -14.47
CA LEU A 51 -2.71 4.72 -15.80
C LEU A 51 -4.18 4.30 -15.85
N TYR A 52 -4.52 3.20 -15.18
CA TYR A 52 -5.91 2.79 -15.02
C TYR A 52 -6.74 3.89 -14.34
N LEU A 53 -6.28 4.41 -13.19
CA LEU A 53 -6.97 5.48 -12.49
C LEU A 53 -7.07 6.77 -13.32
N ALA A 54 -5.97 7.16 -13.99
CA ALA A 54 -5.96 8.35 -14.84
C ALA A 54 -6.99 8.27 -15.97
N LYS A 55 -7.25 7.07 -16.50
CA LYS A 55 -8.18 6.85 -17.58
C LYS A 55 -9.64 6.69 -17.10
N TYR A 56 -9.86 5.92 -16.03
CA TYR A 56 -11.19 5.46 -15.64
C TYR A 56 -11.74 6.14 -14.38
N ASP A 57 -10.87 6.62 -13.48
CA ASP A 57 -11.28 7.34 -12.26
C ASP A 57 -10.26 8.42 -11.86
N PRO A 58 -10.19 9.54 -12.62
CA PRO A 58 -9.30 10.67 -12.29
C PRO A 58 -9.58 11.30 -10.93
N ALA A 59 -10.83 11.18 -10.42
CA ALA A 59 -11.20 11.70 -9.11
C ALA A 59 -10.53 10.91 -7.99
N LEU A 60 -10.55 9.58 -8.08
CA LEU A 60 -9.81 8.72 -7.14
C LEU A 60 -8.30 8.93 -7.25
N LEU A 61 -7.76 9.09 -8.46
CA LEU A 61 -6.33 9.39 -8.63
C LEU A 61 -5.95 10.67 -7.87
N LYS A 62 -6.74 11.75 -8.01
CA LYS A 62 -6.52 12.99 -7.27
C LYS A 62 -6.56 12.76 -5.75
N ARG A 63 -7.57 12.04 -5.24
CA ARG A 63 -7.68 11.69 -3.81
C ARG A 63 -6.47 10.93 -3.30
N ARG A 64 -5.88 10.05 -4.12
CA ARG A 64 -4.69 9.28 -3.75
C ARG A 64 -3.39 10.08 -3.83
N THR A 65 -3.31 11.10 -4.67
CA THR A 65 -2.17 12.03 -4.69
C THR A 65 -2.22 13.04 -3.54
N GLU A 66 -3.40 13.35 -3.02
CA GLU A 66 -3.62 14.15 -1.81
C GLU A 66 -3.54 13.25 -0.57
N ALA A 67 -2.46 12.49 -0.43
CA ALA A 67 -2.23 11.56 0.67
C ALA A 67 -1.07 12.00 1.55
N GLY A 68 -1.07 11.52 2.80
CA GLY A 68 0.02 11.74 3.72
C GLY A 68 -0.38 12.54 4.96
N ILE A 69 0.60 12.78 5.83
CA ILE A 69 0.41 13.37 7.17
C ILE A 69 -0.30 14.73 7.10
N ALA A 70 0.04 15.56 6.11
CA ALA A 70 -0.53 16.90 5.95
C ALA A 70 -2.02 16.89 5.61
N TYR A 71 -2.53 15.82 5.03
CA TYR A 71 -3.91 15.69 4.60
C TYR A 71 -4.81 14.95 5.61
N GLU A 72 -4.23 14.40 6.69
CA GLU A 72 -5.01 13.77 7.75
C GLU A 72 -5.65 14.83 8.65
N LYS A 73 -6.94 14.67 8.93
CA LYS A 73 -7.69 15.58 9.80
C LYS A 73 -7.61 15.15 11.26
N GLU A 74 -7.69 13.86 11.53
CA GLU A 74 -7.69 13.31 12.89
C GLU A 74 -6.26 13.24 13.44
N PRO A 75 -5.96 13.83 14.61
CA PRO A 75 -4.60 13.85 15.20
C PRO A 75 -4.01 12.44 15.39
N GLU A 76 -4.85 11.48 15.84
CA GLU A 76 -4.44 10.10 16.03
C GLU A 76 -3.98 9.46 14.71
N GLN A 77 -4.66 9.77 13.59
CA GLN A 77 -4.30 9.28 12.27
C GLN A 77 -2.97 9.87 11.78
N LYS A 78 -2.63 11.09 12.15
CA LYS A 78 -1.31 11.67 11.82
C LYS A 78 -0.17 10.86 12.45
N VAL A 79 -0.33 10.45 13.71
CA VAL A 79 0.66 9.61 14.39
C VAL A 79 0.75 8.23 13.73
N ILE A 80 -0.40 7.60 13.48
CA ILE A 80 -0.46 6.25 12.87
C ILE A 80 0.18 6.26 11.49
N ILE A 81 -0.14 7.25 10.63
CA ILE A 81 0.43 7.31 9.28
C ILE A 81 1.93 7.62 9.31
N SER A 82 2.41 8.40 10.30
CA SER A 82 3.84 8.63 10.49
C SER A 82 4.56 7.34 10.83
N LEU A 83 3.99 6.53 11.73
CA LEU A 83 4.54 5.21 12.08
C LEU A 83 4.52 4.26 10.87
N LEU A 84 3.46 4.28 10.05
CA LEU A 84 3.41 3.50 8.80
C LEU A 84 4.49 3.93 7.81
N PHE A 85 4.76 5.23 7.66
CA PHE A 85 5.83 5.73 6.80
C PHE A 85 7.21 5.28 7.30
N ILE A 86 7.47 5.40 8.60
CA ILE A 86 8.74 4.95 9.20
C ILE A 86 8.91 3.45 9.02
N ALA A 87 7.87 2.66 9.30
CA ALA A 87 7.92 1.21 9.15
C ALA A 87 8.10 0.80 7.68
N PHE A 88 7.43 1.47 6.73
CA PHE A 88 7.58 1.21 5.31
C PHE A 88 8.97 1.63 4.79
N PHE A 89 9.49 2.76 5.26
CA PHE A 89 10.85 3.18 4.96
C PHE A 89 11.87 2.13 5.42
N ALA A 90 11.72 1.62 6.65
CA ALA A 90 12.57 0.55 7.17
C ALA A 90 12.43 -0.74 6.33
N LEU A 91 11.20 -1.08 5.91
CA LEU A 91 10.90 -2.24 5.07
C LEU A 91 11.65 -2.19 3.72
N VAL A 92 11.90 -0.99 3.17
CA VAL A 92 12.59 -0.80 1.90
C VAL A 92 14.12 -0.68 2.08
N VAL A 93 14.59 -0.07 3.18
CA VAL A 93 16.02 0.25 3.38
C VAL A 93 16.78 -0.89 4.06
N LEU A 94 16.13 -1.69 4.91
CA LEU A 94 16.84 -2.80 5.59
C LEU A 94 17.26 -3.94 4.66
N PRO A 95 16.48 -4.39 3.65
CA PRO A 95 16.92 -5.44 2.75
C PRO A 95 18.22 -5.16 2.01
N PRO A 96 18.45 -3.97 1.40
CA PRO A 96 19.73 -3.67 0.78
C PRO A 96 20.90 -3.60 1.79
N LEU A 97 20.67 -3.22 3.05
CA LEU A 97 21.68 -3.34 4.10
C LEU A 97 21.97 -4.80 4.44
N ASP A 98 20.91 -5.63 4.56
CA ASP A 98 21.05 -7.07 4.73
C ASP A 98 21.87 -7.70 3.60
N PHE A 99 21.58 -7.35 2.35
CA PHE A 99 22.35 -7.75 1.19
C PHE A 99 23.82 -7.31 1.29
N ARG A 100 24.08 -6.04 1.64
CA ARG A 100 25.42 -5.48 1.75
C ARG A 100 26.27 -6.19 2.79
N PHE A 101 25.69 -6.53 3.93
CA PHE A 101 26.39 -7.16 5.04
C PHE A 101 26.29 -8.68 5.06
N GLY A 102 25.55 -9.28 4.11
CA GLY A 102 25.41 -10.73 3.97
C GLY A 102 24.72 -11.42 5.12
N TRP A 103 23.74 -10.75 5.76
CA TRP A 103 23.03 -11.31 6.92
C TRP A 103 22.07 -12.44 6.52
N SER A 104 21.43 -12.33 5.35
CA SER A 104 20.51 -13.33 4.80
C SER A 104 21.06 -14.01 3.57
N SER A 105 20.75 -15.32 3.43
CA SER A 105 20.87 -16.04 2.18
C SER A 105 19.48 -16.50 1.74
N VAL A 106 18.87 -15.72 0.85
CA VAL A 106 17.51 -16.00 0.35
C VAL A 106 17.60 -16.63 -1.03
N PRO A 107 17.02 -17.84 -1.22
CA PRO A 107 16.98 -18.48 -2.55
C PRO A 107 16.26 -17.61 -3.56
N TRP A 108 16.76 -17.55 -4.79
CA TRP A 108 16.23 -16.69 -5.86
C TRP A 108 14.71 -16.86 -6.12
N TYR A 109 14.20 -18.09 -6.00
CA TYR A 109 12.78 -18.36 -6.22
C TYR A 109 11.88 -17.74 -5.14
N ILE A 110 12.38 -17.53 -3.93
CA ILE A 110 11.66 -16.81 -2.86
C ILE A 110 11.52 -15.32 -3.23
N SER A 111 12.58 -14.72 -3.81
CA SER A 111 12.51 -13.34 -4.29
C SER A 111 11.47 -13.19 -5.41
N VAL A 112 11.39 -14.15 -6.32
CA VAL A 112 10.35 -14.19 -7.36
C VAL A 112 8.93 -14.31 -6.75
N VAL A 113 8.77 -15.14 -5.71
CA VAL A 113 7.48 -15.20 -4.96
C VAL A 113 7.17 -13.85 -4.32
N GLY A 114 8.17 -13.17 -3.74
CA GLY A 114 8.01 -11.82 -3.21
C GLY A 114 7.52 -10.83 -4.25
N ASP A 115 8.13 -10.81 -5.43
CA ASP A 115 7.69 -9.98 -6.56
C ASP A 115 6.26 -10.30 -7.01
N ALA A 116 5.90 -11.58 -7.03
CA ALA A 116 4.52 -12.00 -7.33
C ALA A 116 3.52 -11.48 -6.29
N LEU A 117 3.87 -11.47 -4.99
CA LEU A 117 3.03 -10.88 -3.94
C LEU A 117 2.87 -9.37 -4.12
N VAL A 118 3.91 -8.65 -4.57
CA VAL A 118 3.81 -7.23 -4.90
C VAL A 118 2.81 -7.02 -6.05
N ILE A 119 2.85 -7.84 -7.09
CA ILE A 119 1.87 -7.79 -8.19
C ILE A 119 0.44 -8.05 -7.68
N VAL A 120 0.26 -9.08 -6.84
CA VAL A 120 -1.05 -9.39 -6.21
C VAL A 120 -1.57 -8.20 -5.40
N SER A 121 -0.70 -7.49 -4.65
CA SER A 121 -1.08 -6.28 -3.92
C SER A 121 -1.71 -5.22 -4.85
N PHE A 122 -1.03 -4.88 -5.95
CA PHE A 122 -1.55 -3.91 -6.92
C PHE A 122 -2.82 -4.41 -7.63
N TYR A 123 -2.94 -5.70 -7.87
CA TYR A 123 -4.17 -6.28 -8.40
C TYR A 123 -5.34 -6.12 -7.42
N VAL A 124 -5.12 -6.35 -6.12
CA VAL A 124 -6.15 -6.07 -5.09
C VAL A 124 -6.51 -4.58 -5.05
N PHE A 125 -5.52 -3.67 -5.13
CA PHE A 125 -5.78 -2.22 -5.22
C PHE A 125 -6.63 -1.86 -6.44
N TYR A 126 -6.37 -2.49 -7.58
CA TYR A 126 -7.20 -2.35 -8.77
C TYR A 126 -8.65 -2.81 -8.53
N LEU A 127 -8.86 -4.00 -7.94
CA LEU A 127 -10.19 -4.53 -7.64
C LEU A 127 -10.98 -3.62 -6.69
N VAL A 128 -10.31 -3.07 -5.69
CA VAL A 128 -10.89 -2.08 -4.76
C VAL A 128 -11.30 -0.82 -5.51
N SER A 129 -10.40 -0.25 -6.29
CA SER A 129 -10.64 1.00 -7.02
C SER A 129 -11.71 0.87 -8.10
N LYS A 130 -11.90 -0.33 -8.64
CA LYS A 130 -12.96 -0.60 -9.63
C LYS A 130 -14.37 -0.39 -9.07
N VAL A 131 -14.55 -0.58 -7.78
CA VAL A 131 -15.88 -0.51 -7.13
C VAL A 131 -16.03 0.68 -6.19
N ASN A 132 -14.91 1.30 -5.74
CA ASN A 132 -14.94 2.36 -4.75
C ASN A 132 -14.07 3.56 -5.15
N THR A 133 -14.70 4.58 -5.70
CA THR A 133 -14.05 5.86 -6.05
C THR A 133 -13.62 6.69 -4.83
N TYR A 134 -14.08 6.33 -3.61
CA TYR A 134 -13.71 6.99 -2.35
C TYR A 134 -12.56 6.29 -1.62
N ALA A 135 -11.93 5.25 -2.20
CA ALA A 135 -10.82 4.51 -1.61
C ALA A 135 -9.51 5.35 -1.59
N ALA A 136 -9.57 6.49 -0.91
CA ALA A 136 -8.42 7.36 -0.68
C ALA A 136 -7.42 6.74 0.30
N ALA A 137 -6.24 7.33 0.42
CA ALA A 137 -5.24 6.89 1.40
C ALA A 137 -5.47 7.51 2.79
N ASN A 138 -6.23 8.61 2.88
CA ASN A 138 -6.55 9.31 4.11
C ASN A 138 -7.94 8.95 4.64
N VAL A 139 -8.09 8.94 5.96
CA VAL A 139 -9.37 8.68 6.62
C VAL A 139 -10.23 9.93 6.59
N ARG A 140 -11.21 9.94 5.70
CA ARG A 140 -12.22 11.00 5.61
C ARG A 140 -13.48 10.47 4.95
N VAL A 141 -14.62 11.04 5.30
CA VAL A 141 -15.88 10.88 4.59
C VAL A 141 -16.13 12.15 3.77
N GLU A 142 -16.48 11.98 2.52
CA GLU A 142 -16.78 13.09 1.60
C GLU A 142 -18.29 13.28 1.49
N GLU A 143 -18.70 14.51 1.16
CA GLU A 143 -20.11 14.81 0.93
C GLU A 143 -20.69 13.93 -0.21
N GLY A 144 -21.84 13.33 0.03
CA GLY A 144 -22.47 12.41 -0.91
C GLY A 144 -21.84 11.03 -1.01
N GLN A 145 -20.83 10.71 -0.19
CA GLN A 145 -20.24 9.37 -0.15
C GLN A 145 -21.28 8.33 0.28
N LYS A 146 -21.29 7.21 -0.45
CA LYS A 146 -22.17 6.06 -0.15
C LYS A 146 -21.33 4.88 0.32
N VAL A 147 -21.95 4.04 1.15
CA VAL A 147 -21.35 2.76 1.55
C VAL A 147 -21.27 1.84 0.34
N ILE A 148 -20.08 1.29 0.10
CA ILE A 148 -19.83 0.28 -0.94
C ILE A 148 -19.80 -1.09 -0.26
N SER A 149 -20.66 -2.01 -0.71
CA SER A 149 -20.80 -3.36 -0.16
C SER A 149 -20.69 -4.47 -1.22
N ILE A 150 -20.27 -4.11 -2.44
CA ILE A 150 -20.14 -5.03 -3.58
C ILE A 150 -18.68 -5.39 -3.85
N GLY A 151 -18.47 -6.46 -4.65
CA GLY A 151 -17.14 -6.93 -5.01
C GLY A 151 -16.34 -7.34 -3.77
N VAL A 152 -15.10 -6.90 -3.68
CA VAL A 152 -14.20 -7.21 -2.56
C VAL A 152 -14.68 -6.68 -1.21
N TYR A 153 -15.51 -5.63 -1.20
CA TYR A 153 -16.17 -5.10 0.01
C TYR A 153 -17.31 -5.99 0.54
N GLY A 154 -17.76 -6.95 -0.24
CA GLY A 154 -18.70 -7.98 0.22
C GLY A 154 -18.03 -9.08 1.05
N LEU A 155 -16.70 -9.20 0.98
CA LEU A 155 -15.91 -10.21 1.67
C LEU A 155 -15.30 -9.68 2.97
N VAL A 156 -14.66 -8.51 2.89
CA VAL A 156 -14.02 -7.83 4.04
C VAL A 156 -14.27 -6.33 3.95
N ARG A 157 -14.26 -5.64 5.11
CA ARG A 157 -14.54 -4.20 5.18
C ARG A 157 -13.36 -3.34 4.71
N HIS A 158 -12.13 -3.85 4.84
CA HIS A 158 -10.90 -3.11 4.52
C HIS A 158 -10.03 -3.84 3.48
N PRO A 159 -10.55 -4.09 2.25
CA PRO A 159 -9.82 -4.85 1.24
C PRO A 159 -8.55 -4.14 0.73
N MET A 160 -8.46 -2.80 0.86
CA MET A 160 -7.23 -2.06 0.54
C MET A 160 -6.09 -2.46 1.49
N TYR A 161 -6.36 -2.56 2.80
CA TYR A 161 -5.36 -3.01 3.77
C TYR A 161 -5.02 -4.49 3.62
N PHE A 162 -5.97 -5.32 3.19
CA PHE A 162 -5.68 -6.71 2.82
C PHE A 162 -4.68 -6.77 1.65
N GLY A 163 -4.86 -5.94 0.63
CA GLY A 163 -3.88 -5.78 -0.44
C GLY A 163 -2.51 -5.31 0.08
N ALA A 164 -2.48 -4.36 1.02
CA ALA A 164 -1.24 -3.84 1.59
C ALA A 164 -0.45 -4.91 2.37
N LEU A 165 -1.10 -5.93 2.96
CA LEU A 165 -0.39 -7.05 3.59
C LEU A 165 0.49 -7.82 2.60
N PHE A 166 0.02 -8.02 1.36
CA PHE A 166 0.84 -8.66 0.32
C PHE A 166 2.07 -7.82 -0.02
N LEU A 167 1.95 -6.47 0.00
CA LEU A 167 3.08 -5.59 -0.22
C LEU A 167 4.09 -5.67 0.94
N VAL A 168 3.59 -5.65 2.19
CA VAL A 168 4.42 -5.72 3.41
C VAL A 168 5.18 -7.04 3.50
N VAL A 169 4.56 -8.16 3.14
CA VAL A 169 5.23 -9.48 3.12
C VAL A 169 6.09 -9.64 1.86
N GLY A 170 5.59 -9.21 0.71
CA GLY A 170 6.26 -9.38 -0.58
C GLY A 170 7.56 -8.58 -0.70
N THR A 171 7.60 -7.35 -0.17
CA THR A 171 8.78 -6.48 -0.30
C THR A 171 10.06 -7.10 0.30
N PRO A 172 10.13 -7.56 1.56
CA PRO A 172 11.34 -8.18 2.09
C PRO A 172 11.72 -9.48 1.37
N LEU A 173 10.75 -10.28 0.95
CA LEU A 173 11.01 -11.49 0.18
C LEU A 173 11.57 -11.16 -1.19
N ALA A 174 10.96 -10.23 -1.93
CA ALA A 174 11.42 -9.76 -3.24
C ALA A 174 12.86 -9.22 -3.18
N LEU A 175 13.16 -8.44 -2.14
CA LEU A 175 14.46 -7.85 -1.91
C LEU A 175 15.48 -8.80 -1.23
N GLY A 176 15.09 -10.05 -0.92
CA GLY A 176 16.00 -11.08 -0.44
C GLY A 176 16.45 -10.91 1.01
N SER A 177 15.57 -10.54 1.93
CA SER A 177 15.90 -10.36 3.35
C SER A 177 14.94 -11.13 4.27
N TRP A 178 15.49 -12.09 5.02
CA TRP A 178 14.75 -12.76 6.09
C TRP A 178 14.60 -11.86 7.33
N TRP A 179 15.62 -11.07 7.66
CA TRP A 179 15.60 -10.20 8.84
C TRP A 179 14.52 -9.12 8.76
N THR A 180 14.28 -8.60 7.57
CA THR A 180 13.25 -7.58 7.40
C THR A 180 11.82 -8.12 7.62
N LEU A 181 11.60 -9.44 7.50
CA LEU A 181 10.31 -10.05 7.88
C LEU A 181 9.98 -9.86 9.36
N LEU A 182 10.99 -9.68 10.23
CA LEU A 182 10.77 -9.42 11.66
C LEU A 182 10.11 -8.06 11.93
N LEU A 183 10.03 -7.18 10.93
CA LEU A 183 9.24 -5.94 11.03
C LEU A 183 7.74 -6.19 10.89
N ILE A 184 7.31 -7.30 10.27
CA ILE A 184 5.89 -7.57 9.99
C ILE A 184 5.04 -7.51 11.28
N PRO A 185 5.44 -8.14 12.40
CA PRO A 185 4.71 -8.02 13.66
C PRO A 185 4.50 -6.58 14.14
N LEU A 186 5.37 -5.64 13.76
CA LEU A 186 5.21 -4.23 14.11
C LEU A 186 4.13 -3.53 13.26
N PHE A 187 3.92 -3.99 12.03
CA PHE A 187 2.85 -3.46 11.18
C PHE A 187 1.45 -3.84 11.68
N LEU A 188 1.30 -5.01 12.29
CA LEU A 188 -0.01 -5.52 12.70
C LEU A 188 -0.73 -4.61 13.72
N PRO A 189 -0.10 -4.18 14.83
CA PRO A 189 -0.74 -3.25 15.76
C PRO A 189 -1.00 -1.88 15.12
N ILE A 190 -0.08 -1.36 14.29
CA ILE A 190 -0.27 -0.07 13.61
C ILE A 190 -1.50 -0.16 12.69
N LEU A 191 -1.62 -1.25 11.92
CA LEU A 191 -2.74 -1.50 11.05
C LEU A 191 -4.05 -1.70 11.81
N TYR A 192 -4.01 -2.39 12.96
CA TYR A 192 -5.16 -2.54 13.85
C TYR A 192 -5.69 -1.17 14.31
N PHE A 193 -4.82 -0.29 14.81
CA PHE A 193 -5.22 1.04 15.23
C PHE A 193 -5.71 1.91 14.06
N ARG A 194 -5.08 1.76 12.88
CA ARG A 194 -5.53 2.44 11.66
C ARG A 194 -6.97 2.07 11.33
N ILE A 195 -7.27 0.77 11.25
CA ILE A 195 -8.60 0.25 10.95
C ILE A 195 -9.61 0.63 12.04
N ALA A 196 -9.24 0.47 13.32
CA ALA A 196 -10.14 0.80 14.42
C ALA A 196 -10.55 2.28 14.44
N ASN A 197 -9.61 3.19 14.16
CA ASN A 197 -9.89 4.62 14.08
C ASN A 197 -10.67 4.99 12.81
N GLU A 198 -10.36 4.37 11.66
CA GLU A 198 -11.13 4.56 10.43
C GLU A 198 -12.59 4.13 10.64
N GLU A 199 -12.84 2.98 11.27
CA GLU A 199 -14.21 2.53 11.56
C GLU A 199 -14.97 3.48 12.51
N LYS A 200 -14.29 4.14 13.47
CA LYS A 200 -14.92 5.18 14.31
C LYS A 200 -15.39 6.37 13.47
N VAL A 201 -14.57 6.84 12.54
CA VAL A 201 -14.92 7.94 11.64
C VAL A 201 -16.06 7.54 10.70
N LEU A 202 -16.00 6.35 10.11
CA LEU A 202 -17.03 5.83 9.21
C LEU A 202 -18.36 5.63 9.93
N LEU A 203 -18.36 5.15 11.18
CA LEU A 203 -19.58 5.03 11.99
C LEU A 203 -20.18 6.38 12.38
N ARG A 204 -19.36 7.39 12.61
CA ARG A 204 -19.79 8.74 12.95
C ARG A 204 -20.36 9.48 11.74
N ASP A 205 -19.69 9.40 10.58
CA ASP A 205 -19.85 10.34 9.49
C ASP A 205 -20.48 9.71 8.22
N LEU A 206 -20.48 8.35 8.06
CA LEU A 206 -20.99 7.68 6.88
C LEU A 206 -22.33 6.98 7.14
N GLN A 207 -23.41 7.55 6.63
CA GLN A 207 -24.74 6.97 6.76
C GLN A 207 -24.83 5.56 6.17
N GLY A 208 -25.39 4.61 6.93
CA GLY A 208 -25.54 3.21 6.52
C GLY A 208 -24.31 2.33 6.78
N TYR A 209 -23.21 2.88 7.32
CA TYR A 209 -22.02 2.08 7.61
C TYR A 209 -22.24 1.05 8.72
N GLU A 210 -23.09 1.35 9.70
CA GLU A 210 -23.43 0.40 10.77
C GLU A 210 -24.13 -0.86 10.24
N GLU A 211 -25.09 -0.70 9.33
CA GLU A 211 -25.78 -1.82 8.68
C GLU A 211 -24.80 -2.66 7.85
N TYR A 212 -23.92 -2.00 7.10
CA TYR A 212 -22.86 -2.66 6.34
C TYR A 212 -21.92 -3.46 7.24
N ARG A 213 -21.48 -2.88 8.36
CA ARG A 213 -20.61 -3.54 9.35
C ARG A 213 -21.26 -4.79 9.93
N ASN A 214 -22.58 -4.76 10.18
CA ASN A 214 -23.33 -5.89 10.69
C ASN A 214 -23.46 -7.01 9.65
N LYS A 215 -23.55 -6.66 8.37
CA LYS A 215 -23.64 -7.59 7.24
C LYS A 215 -22.27 -8.23 6.90
N VAL A 216 -21.22 -7.43 6.82
CA VAL A 216 -19.86 -7.87 6.49
C VAL A 216 -19.03 -7.94 7.77
N ARG A 217 -18.93 -9.13 8.35
CA ARG A 217 -18.34 -9.35 9.69
C ARG A 217 -16.83 -9.16 9.72
N TYR A 218 -16.12 -9.56 8.66
CA TYR A 218 -14.67 -9.57 8.63
C TYR A 218 -14.10 -8.19 8.28
N ARG A 219 -13.11 -7.74 9.08
CA ARG A 219 -12.42 -6.47 8.84
C ARG A 219 -11.40 -6.58 7.72
N LEU A 220 -10.51 -7.56 7.82
CA LEU A 220 -9.33 -7.65 7.01
C LEU A 220 -9.15 -9.02 6.35
N ILE A 221 -9.18 -10.10 7.13
CA ILE A 221 -8.94 -11.46 6.66
C ILE A 221 -10.22 -12.27 6.86
N PRO A 222 -10.81 -12.83 5.77
CA PRO A 222 -12.01 -13.64 5.86
C PRO A 222 -11.82 -14.78 6.86
N TYR A 223 -12.81 -15.03 7.68
CA TYR A 223 -12.88 -16.08 8.72
C TYR A 223 -11.89 -15.92 9.89
N VAL A 224 -11.05 -14.84 9.91
CA VAL A 224 -10.07 -14.60 11.00
C VAL A 224 -10.43 -13.33 11.75
N TRP A 225 -10.51 -12.19 11.09
CA TRP A 225 -10.72 -10.87 11.71
C TRP A 225 -11.39 -9.87 10.78
#